data_cd69a1e8b5af9b1c767be62fd3a36eaa
#
_entry.id   cd69a1e8b5af9b1c767be62fd3a36eaa
#
_cell.length_a   1.000
_cell.length_b   1.000
_cell.length_c   1.000
_cell.angle_alpha   90.00
_cell.angle_beta   90.00
_cell.angle_gamma   90.00
#
_symmetry.space_group_name_H-M   'P 1'
#
loop_
_entity.id
_entity.type
_entity.pdbx_description
1 polymer ?
#
loop_
_entity_poly.entity_id
_entity_poly.type
_entity_poly.pdbx_seq_one_letter_code
_entity_poly.pdbx_strand_id
1 'polypeptide(L)'
;MKLSGGVEWALHCCVVLTTATEPVPAARLALLHDVSPSYLAKQMQALSRAGLVASVQGKTGGYALTRPAAEITVLDVVQAVDGAGPAFVCTEIRQRGPLGTPPQECTKPCGVARVMYAADSAWRASLRSVTIADLVDSVEQDNGPTALPAIGAWLNPAGSGS
;
A
#
# COMPACT_ATOMS: atom_id res chain seq x y z
N MET A 1 13.42 -3.49 -8.43
CA MET A 1 12.69 -2.56 -7.57
C MET A 1 12.57 -3.19 -6.20
N LYS A 2 12.83 -2.45 -5.12
CA LYS A 2 12.77 -2.98 -3.75
C LYS A 2 11.66 -2.23 -3.02
N LEU A 3 10.59 -2.93 -2.65
CA LEU A 3 9.55 -2.41 -1.78
C LEU A 3 10.02 -2.46 -0.32
N SER A 4 9.60 -1.49 0.48
CA SER A 4 9.83 -1.54 1.93
C SER A 4 8.92 -2.59 2.59
N GLY A 5 9.38 -3.17 3.71
CA GLY A 5 8.55 -4.08 4.49
C GLY A 5 7.25 -3.44 4.99
N GLY A 6 7.18 -2.10 5.03
CA GLY A 6 5.99 -1.36 5.40
C GLY A 6 4.80 -1.55 4.45
N VAL A 7 5.07 -1.84 3.17
CA VAL A 7 4.03 -2.11 2.16
C VAL A 7 3.23 -3.36 2.52
N GLU A 8 3.90 -4.44 2.90
CA GLU A 8 3.26 -5.69 3.31
C GLU A 8 2.29 -5.45 4.48
N TRP A 9 2.76 -4.78 5.54
CA TRP A 9 1.92 -4.45 6.70
C TRP A 9 0.74 -3.54 6.34
N ALA A 10 0.95 -2.55 5.47
CA ALA A 10 -0.11 -1.65 5.02
C ALA A 10 -1.20 -2.40 4.23
N LEU A 11 -0.83 -3.32 3.35
CA LEU A 11 -1.77 -4.16 2.59
C LEU A 11 -2.58 -5.06 3.52
N HIS A 12 -1.92 -5.76 4.46
CA HIS A 12 -2.62 -6.59 5.44
C HIS A 12 -3.58 -5.77 6.31
N CYS A 13 -3.19 -4.58 6.76
CA CYS A 13 -4.08 -3.69 7.49
C CYS A 13 -5.29 -3.27 6.66
N CYS A 14 -5.10 -2.93 5.37
CA CYS A 14 -6.24 -2.59 4.50
C CYS A 14 -7.21 -3.77 4.35
N VAL A 15 -6.71 -5.00 4.18
CA VAL A 15 -7.55 -6.21 4.09
C VAL A 15 -8.33 -6.42 5.38
N VAL A 16 -7.70 -6.40 6.55
CA VAL A 16 -8.42 -6.66 7.81
C VAL A 16 -9.39 -5.53 8.18
N LEU A 17 -9.11 -4.28 7.78
CA LEU A 17 -10.03 -3.17 7.98
C LEU A 17 -11.34 -3.30 7.20
N THR A 18 -11.40 -4.13 6.16
CA THR A 18 -12.67 -4.43 5.46
C THR A 18 -13.69 -5.16 6.34
N THR A 19 -13.22 -5.86 7.37
CA THR A 19 -14.07 -6.61 8.31
C THR A 19 -14.50 -5.77 9.51
N ALA A 20 -13.94 -4.56 9.67
CA ALA A 20 -14.21 -3.68 10.80
C ALA A 20 -15.53 -2.92 10.61
N THR A 21 -16.37 -2.89 11.63
CA THR A 21 -17.61 -2.11 11.67
C THR A 21 -17.42 -0.73 12.30
N GLU A 22 -16.34 -0.58 13.09
CA GLU A 22 -15.95 0.64 13.80
C GLU A 22 -14.46 0.92 13.54
N PRO A 23 -13.99 2.16 13.74
CA PRO A 23 -12.55 2.47 13.63
C PRO A 23 -11.70 1.59 14.54
N VAL A 24 -10.62 1.02 14.03
CA VAL A 24 -9.74 0.09 14.75
C VAL A 24 -8.50 0.81 15.26
N PRO A 25 -8.22 0.79 16.59
CA PRO A 25 -7.00 1.38 17.13
C PRO A 25 -5.73 0.74 16.54
N ALA A 26 -4.69 1.53 16.28
CA ALA A 26 -3.41 1.03 15.78
C ALA A 26 -2.81 -0.06 16.67
N ALA A 27 -2.96 0.07 18.01
CA ALA A 27 -2.48 -0.94 18.96
C ALA A 27 -3.18 -2.30 18.77
N ARG A 28 -4.47 -2.29 18.39
CA ARG A 28 -5.23 -3.51 18.13
C ARG A 28 -4.79 -4.17 16.82
N LEU A 29 -4.58 -3.39 15.76
CA LEU A 29 -4.00 -3.89 14.52
C LEU A 29 -2.59 -4.46 14.73
N ALA A 30 -1.78 -3.79 15.55
CA ALA A 30 -0.43 -4.25 15.89
C ALA A 30 -0.46 -5.57 16.66
N LEU A 31 -1.40 -5.72 17.59
CA LEU A 31 -1.59 -6.97 18.34
C LEU A 31 -2.05 -8.12 17.43
N LEU A 32 -2.95 -7.86 16.48
CA LEU A 32 -3.42 -8.85 15.51
C LEU A 32 -2.26 -9.41 14.67
N HIS A 33 -1.31 -8.56 14.31
CA HIS A 33 -0.19 -8.91 13.43
C HIS A 33 1.12 -9.21 14.18
N ASP A 34 1.11 -9.21 15.51
CA ASP A 34 2.31 -9.39 16.36
C ASP A 34 3.47 -8.48 15.95
N VAL A 35 3.19 -7.19 15.81
CA VAL A 35 4.16 -6.18 15.41
C VAL A 35 4.14 -4.99 16.36
N SER A 36 5.26 -4.25 16.42
CA SER A 36 5.38 -3.05 17.25
C SER A 36 4.31 -2.01 16.90
N PRO A 37 3.53 -1.49 17.88
CA PRO A 37 2.52 -0.47 17.63
C PRO A 37 3.08 0.80 16.96
N SER A 38 4.29 1.23 17.32
CA SER A 38 4.93 2.41 16.73
C SER A 38 5.32 2.19 15.26
N TYR A 39 5.77 0.98 14.92
CA TYR A 39 6.08 0.62 13.54
C TYR A 39 4.82 0.60 12.67
N LEU A 40 3.74 -0.03 13.16
CA LEU A 40 2.48 -0.09 12.44
C LEU A 40 1.83 1.29 12.30
N ALA A 41 1.86 2.10 13.36
CA ALA A 41 1.33 3.47 13.35
C ALA A 41 1.96 4.32 12.23
N LYS A 42 3.24 4.15 11.93
CA LYS A 42 3.91 4.83 10.81
C LYS A 42 3.25 4.48 9.47
N GLN A 43 2.91 3.21 9.23
CA GLN A 43 2.26 2.76 8.00
C GLN A 43 0.83 3.30 7.92
N MET A 44 0.09 3.23 9.03
CA MET A 44 -1.27 3.78 9.10
C MET A 44 -1.31 5.29 8.87
N GLN A 45 -0.33 6.04 9.37
CA GLN A 45 -0.18 7.46 9.08
C GLN A 45 0.14 7.73 7.61
N ALA A 46 0.94 6.88 6.95
CA ALA A 46 1.19 6.99 5.52
C ALA A 46 -0.10 6.78 4.70
N LEU A 47 -0.87 5.76 5.02
CA LEU A 47 -2.19 5.50 4.41
C LEU A 47 -3.17 6.65 4.67
N SER A 48 -3.17 7.23 5.88
CA SER A 48 -4.04 8.35 6.24
C SER A 48 -3.68 9.62 5.46
N ARG A 49 -2.40 9.94 5.33
CA ARG A 49 -1.94 11.07 4.48
C ARG A 49 -2.32 10.92 3.01
N ALA A 50 -2.34 9.68 2.51
CA ALA A 50 -2.79 9.36 1.15
C ALA A 50 -4.32 9.31 1.01
N GLY A 51 -5.07 9.47 2.10
CA GLY A 51 -6.53 9.43 2.09
C GLY A 51 -7.12 8.04 1.88
N LEU A 52 -6.35 6.97 2.11
CA LEU A 52 -6.83 5.59 2.00
C LEU A 52 -7.51 5.10 3.28
N VAL A 53 -7.08 5.63 4.42
CA VAL A 53 -7.74 5.43 5.71
C VAL A 53 -8.00 6.78 6.38
N ALA A 54 -9.08 6.86 7.14
CA ALA A 54 -9.36 7.99 8.03
C ALA A 54 -8.89 7.66 9.45
N SER A 55 -8.26 8.64 10.11
CA SER A 55 -7.93 8.57 11.54
C SER A 55 -9.03 9.27 12.33
N VAL A 56 -9.71 8.52 13.21
CA VAL A 56 -10.74 9.03 14.10
C VAL A 56 -10.14 9.22 15.48
N GLN A 57 -10.32 10.40 16.08
CA GLN A 57 -9.83 10.72 17.42
C GLN A 57 -10.86 10.34 18.48
N GLY A 58 -10.39 10.08 19.72
CA GLY A 58 -11.25 9.85 20.88
C GLY A 58 -11.15 8.44 21.47
N LYS A 59 -12.01 8.15 22.46
CA LYS A 59 -12.01 6.89 23.20
C LYS A 59 -12.27 5.66 22.31
N THR A 60 -13.10 5.83 21.29
CA THR A 60 -13.41 4.84 20.23
C THR A 60 -12.66 5.13 18.94
N GLY A 61 -11.54 5.87 19.03
CA GLY A 61 -10.75 6.28 17.88
C GLY A 61 -9.95 5.13 17.28
N GLY A 62 -9.50 5.35 16.05
CA GLY A 62 -8.73 4.38 15.29
C GLY A 62 -8.72 4.69 13.81
N TYR A 63 -8.50 3.68 12.99
CA TYR A 63 -8.44 3.77 11.56
C TYR A 63 -9.60 3.01 10.91
N ALA A 64 -10.17 3.60 9.86
CA ALA A 64 -11.17 2.98 9.01
C ALA A 64 -10.85 3.29 7.54
N LEU A 65 -11.23 2.42 6.61
CA LEU A 65 -11.11 2.71 5.17
C LEU A 65 -11.99 3.91 4.82
N THR A 66 -11.51 4.76 3.91
CA THR A 66 -12.25 5.95 3.45
C THR A 66 -13.22 5.66 2.31
N ARG A 67 -13.07 4.52 1.66
CA ARG A 67 -13.87 4.11 0.49
C ARG A 67 -13.91 2.58 0.37
N PRO A 68 -14.80 2.03 -0.46
CA PRO A 68 -14.90 0.59 -0.68
C PRO A 68 -13.58 -0.05 -1.08
N ALA A 69 -13.31 -1.26 -0.61
CA ALA A 69 -12.09 -2.03 -0.91
C ALA A 69 -11.84 -2.19 -2.43
N ALA A 70 -12.90 -2.28 -3.23
CA ALA A 70 -12.82 -2.38 -4.69
C ALA A 70 -12.31 -1.07 -5.37
N GLU A 71 -12.29 0.05 -4.64
CA GLU A 71 -11.80 1.33 -5.13
C GLU A 71 -10.40 1.67 -4.63
N ILE A 72 -9.75 0.77 -3.90
CA ILE A 72 -8.38 0.90 -3.41
C ILE A 72 -7.53 -0.15 -4.10
N THR A 73 -6.58 0.28 -4.92
CA THR A 73 -5.66 -0.63 -5.60
C THR A 73 -4.42 -0.93 -4.74
N VAL A 74 -3.76 -2.05 -5.02
CA VAL A 74 -2.45 -2.37 -4.42
C VAL A 74 -1.45 -1.26 -4.74
N LEU A 75 -1.53 -0.65 -5.93
CA LEU A 75 -0.65 0.46 -6.30
C LEU A 75 -0.87 1.69 -5.39
N ASP A 76 -2.11 2.01 -5.03
CA ASP A 76 -2.41 3.13 -4.13
C ASP A 76 -1.72 2.94 -2.78
N VAL A 77 -1.78 1.73 -2.23
CA VAL A 77 -1.13 1.39 -0.94
C VAL A 77 0.39 1.46 -1.06
N VAL A 78 0.97 0.91 -2.13
CA VAL A 78 2.42 0.99 -2.38
C VAL A 78 2.89 2.43 -2.48
N GLN A 79 2.18 3.27 -3.22
CA GLN A 79 2.52 4.69 -3.37
C GLN A 79 2.35 5.48 -2.09
N ALA A 80 1.38 5.13 -1.25
CA ALA A 80 1.19 5.76 0.06
C ALA A 80 2.38 5.52 0.99
N VAL A 81 2.95 4.31 0.97
CA VAL A 81 4.04 3.90 1.88
C VAL A 81 5.42 4.27 1.33
N ASP A 82 5.70 3.92 0.08
CA ASP A 82 7.02 4.05 -0.53
C ASP A 82 7.15 5.28 -1.45
N GLY A 83 6.04 5.98 -1.69
CA GLY A 83 6.00 7.15 -2.57
C GLY A 83 5.66 6.82 -4.01
N ALA A 84 5.21 7.84 -4.75
CA ALA A 84 4.77 7.71 -6.14
C ALA A 84 5.92 7.93 -7.16
N GLY A 85 7.14 8.18 -6.71
CA GLY A 85 8.28 8.44 -7.58
C GLY A 85 8.59 7.27 -8.53
N PRO A 86 9.24 7.55 -9.68
CA PRO A 86 9.65 6.51 -10.59
C PRO A 86 10.77 5.66 -9.97
N ALA A 87 10.78 4.36 -10.26
CA ALA A 87 11.82 3.45 -9.80
C ALA A 87 13.17 3.68 -10.50
N PHE A 88 13.15 4.32 -11.66
CA PHE A 88 14.34 4.65 -12.44
C PHE A 88 14.30 6.12 -12.87
N VAL A 89 15.43 6.80 -12.67
CA VAL A 89 15.65 8.17 -13.17
C VAL A 89 16.87 8.15 -14.09
N CYS A 90 16.67 8.52 -15.36
CA CYS A 90 17.76 8.64 -16.31
C CYS A 90 18.64 9.86 -15.96
N THR A 91 19.95 9.65 -15.86
CA THR A 91 20.93 10.71 -15.60
C THR A 91 21.70 11.13 -16.88
N GLU A 92 21.21 10.75 -18.05
CA GLU A 92 21.80 11.04 -19.37
C GLU A 92 23.30 10.70 -19.47
N ILE A 93 23.67 9.49 -19.01
CA ILE A 93 25.07 9.01 -19.01
C ILE A 93 25.70 9.13 -20.39
N ARG A 94 24.92 8.96 -21.48
CA ARG A 94 25.41 9.07 -22.87
C ARG A 94 25.97 10.45 -23.23
N GLN A 95 25.70 11.48 -22.44
CA GLN A 95 26.25 12.84 -22.65
C GLN A 95 27.58 13.03 -21.94
N ARG A 96 28.08 12.03 -21.20
CA ARG A 96 29.27 12.14 -20.37
C ARG A 96 30.51 11.55 -21.06
N GLY A 97 31.66 12.03 -20.64
CA GLY A 97 32.96 11.53 -21.11
C GLY A 97 33.40 12.05 -22.48
N PRO A 98 34.57 11.60 -22.97
CA PRO A 98 35.21 12.15 -24.18
C PRO A 98 34.48 11.82 -25.48
N LEU A 99 33.58 10.81 -25.47
CA LEU A 99 32.75 10.42 -26.60
C LEU A 99 31.26 10.68 -26.33
N GLY A 100 30.96 11.61 -25.42
CA GLY A 100 29.61 11.97 -25.06
C GLY A 100 28.82 12.52 -26.24
N THR A 101 27.57 12.09 -26.40
CA THR A 101 26.65 12.61 -27.42
C THR A 101 26.24 14.04 -27.04
N PRO A 102 26.30 15.00 -27.94
CA PRO A 102 25.85 16.38 -27.68
C PRO A 102 24.39 16.42 -27.21
N PRO A 103 24.03 17.27 -26.24
CA PRO A 103 22.65 17.35 -25.72
C PRO A 103 21.58 17.58 -26.81
N GLN A 104 21.92 18.33 -27.83
CA GLN A 104 21.05 18.66 -28.98
C GLN A 104 20.68 17.43 -29.81
N GLU A 105 21.51 16.40 -29.81
CA GLU A 105 21.28 15.14 -30.50
C GLU A 105 20.50 14.13 -29.63
N CYS A 106 20.37 14.41 -28.31
CA CYS A 106 19.65 13.58 -27.34
C CYS A 106 18.17 13.89 -27.29
N THR A 107 17.49 13.91 -28.44
CA THR A 107 16.06 14.30 -28.56
C THR A 107 15.07 13.25 -28.06
N LYS A 108 15.53 12.03 -27.81
CA LYS A 108 14.68 10.91 -27.31
C LYS A 108 15.42 10.18 -26.18
N PRO A 109 14.67 9.57 -25.22
CA PRO A 109 15.28 8.71 -24.21
C PRO A 109 16.13 7.61 -24.86
N CYS A 110 17.28 7.31 -24.28
CA CYS A 110 18.16 6.23 -24.78
C CYS A 110 17.49 4.85 -24.64
N GLY A 111 18.08 3.83 -25.30
CA GLY A 111 17.54 2.46 -25.23
C GLY A 111 17.38 1.93 -23.82
N VAL A 112 18.36 2.20 -22.94
CA VAL A 112 18.31 1.81 -21.52
C VAL A 112 17.13 2.50 -20.81
N ALA A 113 16.99 3.82 -20.97
CA ALA A 113 15.90 4.56 -20.34
C ALA A 113 14.52 4.07 -20.84
N ARG A 114 14.38 3.80 -22.14
CA ARG A 114 13.12 3.27 -22.69
C ARG A 114 12.73 1.93 -22.06
N VAL A 115 13.68 1.00 -21.94
CA VAL A 115 13.42 -0.31 -21.33
C VAL A 115 13.03 -0.15 -19.85
N MET A 116 13.74 0.69 -19.11
CA MET A 116 13.46 0.91 -17.68
C MET A 116 12.12 1.59 -17.44
N TYR A 117 11.74 2.56 -18.29
CA TYR A 117 10.41 3.20 -18.21
C TYR A 117 9.29 2.23 -18.56
N ALA A 118 9.49 1.37 -19.56
CA ALA A 118 8.53 0.33 -19.92
C ALA A 118 8.34 -0.68 -18.79
N ALA A 119 9.42 -1.10 -18.14
CA ALA A 119 9.37 -1.99 -16.98
C ALA A 119 8.63 -1.37 -15.78
N ASP A 120 8.93 -0.09 -15.44
CA ASP A 120 8.21 0.64 -14.38
C ASP A 120 6.71 0.75 -14.69
N SER A 121 6.37 1.07 -15.94
CA SER A 121 4.97 1.15 -16.39
C SER A 121 4.24 -0.18 -16.27
N ALA A 122 4.85 -1.29 -16.71
CA ALA A 122 4.27 -2.62 -16.63
C ALA A 122 4.05 -3.05 -15.16
N TRP A 123 5.03 -2.79 -14.29
CA TRP A 123 4.91 -3.07 -12.86
C TRP A 123 3.77 -2.28 -12.22
N ARG A 124 3.68 -0.97 -12.50
CA ARG A 124 2.58 -0.14 -11.98
C ARG A 124 1.21 -0.60 -12.50
N ALA A 125 1.13 -0.99 -13.76
CA ALA A 125 -0.10 -1.52 -14.35
C ALA A 125 -0.55 -2.81 -13.63
N SER A 126 0.39 -3.72 -13.35
CA SER A 126 0.11 -4.95 -12.60
C SER A 126 -0.44 -4.66 -11.19
N LEU A 127 0.17 -3.74 -10.44
CA LEU A 127 -0.31 -3.39 -9.10
C LEU A 127 -1.64 -2.61 -9.12
N ARG A 128 -1.90 -1.84 -10.18
CA ARG A 128 -3.17 -1.12 -10.35
C ARG A 128 -4.33 -2.04 -10.68
N SER A 129 -4.08 -3.15 -11.32
CA SER A 129 -5.12 -4.12 -11.71
C SER A 129 -5.64 -4.98 -10.57
N VAL A 130 -5.02 -4.91 -9.39
CA VAL A 130 -5.43 -5.66 -8.20
C VAL A 130 -5.93 -4.69 -7.14
N THR A 131 -7.12 -4.93 -6.62
CA THR A 131 -7.75 -4.13 -5.55
C THR A 131 -7.61 -4.80 -4.19
N ILE A 132 -7.92 -4.07 -3.13
CA ILE A 132 -8.02 -4.67 -1.78
C ILE A 132 -9.17 -5.70 -1.73
N ALA A 133 -10.25 -5.51 -2.50
CA ALA A 133 -11.32 -6.51 -2.61
C ALA A 133 -10.80 -7.82 -3.22
N ASP A 134 -9.98 -7.76 -4.27
CA ASP A 134 -9.37 -8.96 -4.85
C ASP A 134 -8.45 -9.70 -3.85
N LEU A 135 -7.76 -8.96 -2.97
CA LEU A 135 -6.95 -9.55 -1.91
C LEU A 135 -7.83 -10.20 -0.82
N VAL A 136 -8.98 -9.61 -0.49
CA VAL A 136 -9.98 -10.21 0.41
C VAL A 136 -10.46 -11.55 -0.15
N ASP A 137 -10.84 -11.57 -1.42
CA ASP A 137 -11.28 -12.80 -2.11
C ASP A 137 -10.16 -13.87 -2.09
N SER A 138 -8.91 -13.46 -2.29
CA SER A 138 -7.76 -14.37 -2.24
C SER A 138 -7.57 -14.97 -0.83
N VAL A 139 -7.73 -14.16 0.23
CA VAL A 139 -7.65 -14.67 1.62
C VAL A 139 -8.72 -15.71 1.89
N GLU A 140 -9.96 -15.50 1.41
CA GLU A 140 -11.05 -16.47 1.56
C GLU A 140 -10.79 -17.76 0.79
N GLN A 141 -10.21 -17.66 -0.41
CA GLN A 141 -9.83 -18.84 -1.21
C GLN A 141 -8.70 -19.65 -0.56
N ASP A 142 -7.69 -18.99 -0.01
CA ASP A 142 -6.51 -19.64 0.54
C ASP A 142 -6.72 -20.18 1.95
N ASN A 143 -7.48 -19.46 2.79
CA ASN A 143 -7.65 -19.75 4.22
C ASN A 143 -9.08 -20.20 4.62
N GLY A 144 -9.99 -20.24 3.66
CA GLY A 144 -11.38 -20.63 3.86
C GLY A 144 -12.28 -19.47 4.29
N PRO A 145 -13.62 -19.67 4.18
CA PRO A 145 -14.62 -18.61 4.35
C PRO A 145 -14.78 -18.11 5.81
N THR A 146 -14.13 -18.75 6.77
CA THR A 146 -14.22 -18.38 8.19
C THR A 146 -13.08 -17.48 8.66
N ALA A 147 -12.00 -17.32 7.89
CA ALA A 147 -10.81 -16.59 8.29
C ALA A 147 -11.09 -15.11 8.53
N LEU A 148 -11.65 -14.41 7.55
CA LEU A 148 -11.98 -12.98 7.68
C LEU A 148 -13.11 -12.72 8.68
N PRO A 149 -14.23 -13.50 8.73
CA PRO A 149 -15.21 -13.38 9.79
C PRO A 149 -14.63 -13.53 11.21
N ALA A 150 -13.69 -14.44 11.41
CA ALA A 150 -13.02 -14.60 12.72
C ALA A 150 -12.19 -13.36 13.09
N ILE A 151 -11.47 -12.78 12.12
CA ILE A 151 -10.75 -11.51 12.30
C ILE A 151 -11.74 -10.38 12.62
N GLY A 152 -12.83 -10.28 11.87
CA GLY A 152 -13.88 -9.30 12.10
C GLY A 152 -14.48 -9.39 13.48
N ALA A 153 -14.81 -10.58 13.96
CA ALA A 153 -15.32 -10.82 15.31
C ALA A 153 -14.29 -10.40 16.39
N TRP A 154 -13.02 -10.65 16.15
CA TRP A 154 -11.95 -10.25 17.07
C TRP A 154 -11.72 -8.73 17.06
N LEU A 155 -11.82 -8.07 15.92
CA LEU A 155 -11.67 -6.61 15.80
C LEU A 155 -12.87 -5.86 16.40
N ASN A 156 -14.07 -6.41 16.30
CA ASN A 156 -15.33 -5.82 16.75
C ASN A 156 -15.88 -6.61 17.96
N PRO A 157 -15.23 -6.59 19.15
CA PRO A 157 -15.76 -7.30 20.29
C PRO A 157 -17.14 -6.74 20.64
N ALA A 158 -18.14 -7.61 20.68
CA ALA A 158 -19.48 -7.24 21.09
C ALA A 158 -19.44 -6.45 22.39
N GLY A 159 -19.85 -5.18 22.34
CA GLY A 159 -19.91 -4.16 23.36
C GLY A 159 -19.24 -4.46 24.68
N SER A 160 -18.14 -3.79 24.97
CA SER A 160 -17.83 -3.38 26.33
C SER A 160 -18.74 -2.18 26.65
N GLY A 161 -20.06 -2.43 26.63
CA GLY A 161 -21.04 -1.57 27.21
C GLY A 161 -21.04 -1.81 28.72
N SER A 162 -20.47 -0.89 29.45
CA SER A 162 -20.85 -0.53 30.86
C SER A 162 -20.13 0.75 31.19
#